data_296968e1dfecde332d2942758f7ce1d2
#
_entry.id   296968e1dfecde332d2942758f7ce1d2
#
_cell.length_a   1.000
_cell.length_b   1.000
_cell.length_c   1.000
_cell.angle_alpha   90.00
_cell.angle_beta   90.00
_cell.angle_gamma   90.00
#
_symmetry.space_group_name_H-M   'P 1'
#
loop_
_entity.id
_entity.type
_entity.pdbx_description
1 polymer ?
#
loop_
_entity_poly.entity_id
_entity_poly.type
_entity_poly.pdbx_seq_one_letter_code
_entity_poly.pdbx_strand_id
1 'polypeptide(L)'
;MTGCIVNYNNQMNKSINISKSPAELAEKVAEEIVSMINGSADRKKTFTIALSGGSTPELLFSLLGGKFSKSAQWNYVHFFWGDERCVSPENIESNYGMAKRKLFEKINIPDYNIHRIRGESDPEEEALRYSKEISDLIRNREGFPLFDLFLLGLGDDGHTASIFPGNLNLLSSVKNCEVAIHPITCQKRITITGKVINNADLIYFLVTGKKKALIVDEIFKKTKSSQKLPASYIVSLYGRLCLFLDEEAGSLLNLY
;
A
#
# COMPACT_ATOMS: atom_id res chain seq x y z
N MET A 1 -19.59 -19.28 4.80
CA MET A 1 -20.43 -18.07 5.03
C MET A 1 -19.57 -16.87 4.66
N THR A 2 -19.94 -16.24 3.57
CA THR A 2 -19.28 -15.12 2.90
C THR A 2 -19.15 -13.92 3.83
N GLY A 3 -17.94 -13.39 3.95
CA GLY A 3 -17.66 -12.17 4.73
C GLY A 3 -18.58 -11.01 4.31
N CYS A 4 -19.10 -10.31 5.30
CA CYS A 4 -20.06 -9.23 5.10
C CYS A 4 -19.40 -8.06 4.36
N ILE A 5 -19.82 -7.79 3.12
CA ILE A 5 -19.48 -6.57 2.40
C ILE A 5 -20.50 -5.51 2.80
N VAL A 6 -20.10 -4.54 3.60
CA VAL A 6 -20.98 -3.42 3.94
C VAL A 6 -20.65 -2.24 3.03
N ASN A 7 -21.53 -1.97 2.07
CA ASN A 7 -21.49 -0.75 1.27
C ASN A 7 -22.10 0.41 2.06
N TYR A 8 -21.28 1.33 2.56
CA TYR A 8 -21.76 2.55 3.20
C TYR A 8 -22.11 3.62 2.15
N ASN A 9 -23.39 3.93 2.06
CA ASN A 9 -23.93 5.01 1.24
C ASN A 9 -23.42 6.37 1.72
N ASN A 10 -22.91 7.15 0.77
CA ASN A 10 -22.62 8.58 0.68
C ASN A 10 -21.16 9.06 0.63
N GLN A 11 -20.15 8.20 0.44
CA GLN A 11 -18.94 8.63 -0.24
C GLN A 11 -18.62 7.56 -1.30
N MET A 12 -18.86 7.91 -2.55
CA MET A 12 -18.61 7.06 -3.72
C MET A 12 -17.27 6.33 -3.57
N ASN A 13 -17.29 5.00 -3.64
CA ASN A 13 -16.15 4.12 -3.80
C ASN A 13 -15.33 3.70 -2.54
N LYS A 14 -15.90 3.71 -1.33
CA LYS A 14 -15.24 3.13 -0.14
C LYS A 14 -15.93 1.83 0.30
N SER A 15 -15.16 0.77 0.54
CA SER A 15 -15.66 -0.49 1.09
C SER A 15 -14.84 -0.96 2.30
N ILE A 16 -15.48 -1.72 3.19
CA ILE A 16 -14.83 -2.37 4.34
C ILE A 16 -15.05 -3.86 4.21
N ASN A 17 -13.96 -4.61 4.32
CA ASN A 17 -13.95 -6.06 4.32
C ASN A 17 -13.37 -6.53 5.65
N ILE A 18 -14.14 -7.28 6.43
CA ILE A 18 -13.69 -7.85 7.69
C ILE A 18 -13.51 -9.36 7.53
N SER A 19 -12.32 -9.84 7.90
CA SER A 19 -11.95 -11.25 7.90
C SER A 19 -11.72 -11.72 9.34
N LYS A 20 -11.93 -12.99 9.61
CA LYS A 20 -11.80 -13.58 10.96
C LYS A 20 -10.38 -13.49 11.52
N SER A 21 -9.39 -13.47 10.64
CA SER A 21 -7.98 -13.49 11.02
C SER A 21 -7.10 -12.78 9.99
N PRO A 22 -5.85 -12.39 10.36
CA PRO A 22 -4.85 -11.90 9.41
C PRO A 22 -4.59 -12.85 8.24
N ALA A 23 -4.64 -14.16 8.48
CA ALA A 23 -4.42 -15.17 7.44
C ALA A 23 -5.55 -15.17 6.39
N GLU A 24 -6.82 -15.15 6.84
CA GLU A 24 -7.98 -15.07 5.95
C GLU A 24 -8.00 -13.75 5.17
N LEU A 25 -7.64 -12.63 5.82
CA LEU A 25 -7.49 -11.34 5.15
C LEU A 25 -6.44 -11.41 4.03
N ALA A 26 -5.25 -11.91 4.35
CA ALA A 26 -4.16 -11.99 3.39
C ALA A 26 -4.49 -12.92 2.21
N GLU A 27 -5.18 -14.04 2.47
CA GLU A 27 -5.62 -14.97 1.43
C GLU A 27 -6.64 -14.32 0.49
N LYS A 28 -7.65 -13.65 1.03
CA LYS A 28 -8.65 -12.92 0.23
C LYS A 28 -8.00 -11.84 -0.64
N VAL A 29 -7.10 -11.05 -0.07
CA VAL A 29 -6.37 -10.01 -0.83
C VAL A 29 -5.48 -10.64 -1.90
N ALA A 30 -4.81 -11.77 -1.61
CA ALA A 30 -4.00 -12.49 -2.59
C ALA A 30 -4.86 -12.98 -3.77
N GLU A 31 -6.03 -13.55 -3.53
CA GLU A 31 -6.97 -13.98 -4.57
C GLU A 31 -7.43 -12.82 -5.46
N GLU A 32 -7.76 -11.68 -4.86
CA GLU A 32 -8.14 -10.48 -5.61
C GLU A 32 -6.98 -9.96 -6.47
N ILE A 33 -5.76 -9.89 -5.93
CA ILE A 33 -4.55 -9.47 -6.68
C ILE A 33 -4.29 -10.40 -7.86
N VAL A 34 -4.30 -11.72 -7.65
CA VAL A 34 -4.10 -12.71 -8.71
C VAL A 34 -5.16 -12.56 -9.81
N SER A 35 -6.42 -12.37 -9.44
CA SER A 35 -7.51 -12.14 -10.39
C SER A 35 -7.29 -10.87 -11.22
N MET A 36 -6.88 -9.77 -10.59
CA MET A 36 -6.59 -8.51 -11.30
C MET A 36 -5.40 -8.62 -12.25
N ILE A 37 -4.33 -9.28 -11.82
CA ILE A 37 -3.15 -9.54 -12.65
C ILE A 37 -3.54 -10.31 -13.90
N ASN A 38 -4.23 -11.44 -13.74
CA ASN A 38 -4.65 -12.29 -14.84
C ASN A 38 -5.61 -11.56 -15.78
N GLY A 39 -6.58 -10.82 -15.24
CA GLY A 39 -7.49 -10.02 -16.03
C GLY A 39 -6.78 -8.88 -16.81
N SER A 40 -5.66 -8.36 -16.34
CA SER A 40 -4.83 -7.40 -17.08
C SER A 40 -4.01 -8.11 -18.18
N ALA A 41 -3.41 -9.25 -17.85
CA ALA A 41 -2.64 -10.07 -18.80
C ALA A 41 -3.51 -10.57 -19.96
N ASP A 42 -4.75 -10.98 -19.70
CA ASP A 42 -5.71 -11.41 -20.74
C ASP A 42 -5.99 -10.28 -21.76
N ARG A 43 -5.92 -9.03 -21.29
CA ARG A 43 -6.03 -7.83 -22.13
C ARG A 43 -4.68 -7.37 -22.70
N LYS A 44 -3.60 -8.12 -22.48
CA LYS A 44 -2.22 -7.76 -22.84
C LYS A 44 -1.79 -6.39 -22.29
N LYS A 45 -2.23 -6.07 -21.07
CA LYS A 45 -1.90 -4.84 -20.35
C LYS A 45 -1.02 -5.16 -19.14
N THR A 46 -0.07 -4.29 -18.88
CA THR A 46 0.70 -4.32 -17.64
C THR A 46 -0.19 -3.97 -16.45
N PHE A 47 0.14 -4.49 -15.28
CA PHE A 47 -0.49 -4.21 -14.00
C PHE A 47 0.55 -3.59 -13.06
N THR A 48 0.30 -2.39 -12.61
CA THR A 48 1.22 -1.63 -11.75
C THR A 48 0.73 -1.69 -10.30
N ILE A 49 1.59 -2.18 -9.41
CA ILE A 49 1.27 -2.30 -7.99
C ILE A 49 2.35 -1.64 -7.12
N ALA A 50 1.94 -0.75 -6.21
CA ALA A 50 2.80 -0.19 -5.18
C ALA A 50 2.65 -1.02 -3.90
N LEU A 51 3.76 -1.57 -3.41
CA LEU A 51 3.85 -2.39 -2.22
C LEU A 51 4.08 -1.56 -0.96
N SER A 52 3.73 -2.11 0.18
CA SER A 52 4.00 -1.55 1.51
C SER A 52 4.79 -2.55 2.36
N GLY A 53 5.42 -2.08 3.43
CA GLY A 53 6.06 -2.90 4.44
C GLY A 53 5.14 -3.27 5.60
N GLY A 54 5.66 -4.07 6.54
CA GLY A 54 4.97 -4.48 7.76
C GLY A 54 4.49 -5.92 7.77
N SER A 55 3.97 -6.37 8.92
CA SER A 55 3.62 -7.78 9.14
C SER A 55 2.45 -8.28 8.28
N THR A 56 1.45 -7.44 8.01
CA THR A 56 0.31 -7.84 7.19
C THR A 56 0.72 -8.01 5.71
N PRO A 57 1.45 -7.07 5.07
CA PRO A 57 2.06 -7.29 3.76
C PRO A 57 3.02 -8.48 3.72
N GLU A 58 3.81 -8.73 4.75
CA GLU A 58 4.71 -9.90 4.81
C GLU A 58 3.94 -11.22 4.67
N LEU A 59 2.80 -11.34 5.35
CA LEU A 59 1.92 -12.51 5.24
C LEU A 59 1.34 -12.64 3.84
N LEU A 60 0.86 -11.54 3.26
CA LEU A 60 0.37 -11.51 1.88
C LEU A 60 1.45 -11.95 0.88
N PHE A 61 2.67 -11.43 0.99
CA PHE A 61 3.78 -11.79 0.10
C PHE A 61 4.17 -13.26 0.25
N SER A 62 4.10 -13.80 1.48
CA SER A 62 4.35 -15.23 1.72
C SER A 62 3.30 -16.12 1.02
N LEU A 63 2.04 -15.69 0.97
CA LEU A 63 0.98 -16.40 0.24
C LEU A 63 1.16 -16.28 -1.29
N LEU A 64 1.42 -15.09 -1.78
CA LEU A 64 1.67 -14.85 -3.21
C LEU A 64 2.89 -15.63 -3.72
N GLY A 65 3.99 -15.67 -2.95
CA GLY A 65 5.20 -16.43 -3.27
C GLY A 65 5.10 -17.94 -2.98
N GLY A 66 4.09 -18.38 -2.22
CA GLY A 66 3.82 -19.78 -1.87
C GLY A 66 2.63 -20.34 -2.64
N LYS A 67 1.45 -20.32 -2.02
CA LYS A 67 0.21 -20.89 -2.56
C LYS A 67 -0.12 -20.37 -3.96
N PHE A 68 0.12 -19.10 -4.22
CA PHE A 68 -0.27 -18.43 -5.46
C PHE A 68 0.89 -18.21 -6.44
N SER A 69 2.09 -18.74 -6.18
CA SER A 69 3.29 -18.47 -6.98
C SER A 69 3.15 -18.81 -8.46
N LYS A 70 2.30 -19.79 -8.80
CA LYS A 70 2.02 -20.23 -10.18
C LYS A 70 0.63 -19.78 -10.68
N SER A 71 -0.13 -19.01 -9.87
CA SER A 71 -1.52 -18.66 -10.17
C SER A 71 -1.65 -17.36 -10.95
N ALA A 72 -0.60 -16.54 -11.02
CA ALA A 72 -0.63 -15.26 -11.72
C ALA A 72 0.41 -15.18 -12.83
N GLN A 73 0.09 -14.38 -13.85
CA GLN A 73 0.98 -14.08 -14.98
C GLN A 73 1.94 -12.94 -14.58
N TRP A 74 2.93 -13.25 -13.73
CA TRP A 74 3.85 -12.30 -13.09
C TRP A 74 4.64 -11.42 -14.07
N ASN A 75 4.89 -11.88 -15.29
CA ASN A 75 5.57 -11.11 -16.33
C ASN A 75 4.79 -9.88 -16.81
N TYR A 76 3.50 -9.77 -16.46
CA TYR A 76 2.69 -8.58 -16.73
C TYR A 76 2.64 -7.60 -15.57
N VAL A 77 3.30 -7.89 -14.43
CA VAL A 77 3.25 -7.03 -13.24
C VAL A 77 4.50 -6.18 -13.13
N HIS A 78 4.34 -4.90 -12.85
CA HIS A 78 5.40 -4.00 -12.43
C HIS A 78 5.21 -3.65 -10.95
N PHE A 79 6.19 -4.02 -10.13
CA PHE A 79 6.19 -3.78 -8.70
C PHE A 79 6.98 -2.54 -8.34
N PHE A 80 6.35 -1.68 -7.55
CA PHE A 80 6.90 -0.47 -6.97
C PHE A 80 6.74 -0.49 -5.45
N TRP A 81 7.28 0.50 -4.73
CA TRP A 81 7.10 0.67 -3.29
C TRP A 81 6.48 2.01 -2.97
N GLY A 82 5.53 2.02 -2.03
CA GLY A 82 4.91 3.23 -1.50
C GLY A 82 5.87 4.02 -0.61
N ASP A 83 6.75 3.30 0.11
CA ASP A 83 7.82 3.86 0.91
C ASP A 83 8.94 2.83 1.15
N GLU A 84 10.10 3.32 1.49
CA GLU A 84 11.23 2.50 1.91
C GLU A 84 12.04 3.19 3.00
N ARG A 85 12.66 2.38 3.86
CA ARG A 85 13.61 2.83 4.85
C ARG A 85 14.96 3.07 4.18
N CYS A 86 15.64 4.16 4.58
CA CYS A 86 16.98 4.45 4.06
C CYS A 86 18.01 3.52 4.72
N VAL A 87 17.98 2.26 4.31
CA VAL A 87 18.87 1.18 4.75
C VAL A 87 19.21 0.30 3.56
N SER A 88 20.26 -0.53 3.71
CA SER A 88 20.62 -1.54 2.71
C SER A 88 19.49 -2.57 2.51
N PRO A 89 19.32 -3.13 1.29
CA PRO A 89 18.30 -4.15 1.00
C PRO A 89 18.46 -5.44 1.80
N GLU A 90 19.64 -5.72 2.37
CA GLU A 90 19.91 -6.86 3.25
C GLU A 90 19.45 -6.59 4.70
N ASN A 91 19.21 -5.32 5.06
CA ASN A 91 18.73 -4.97 6.39
C ASN A 91 17.33 -5.54 6.62
N ILE A 92 17.08 -6.02 7.84
CA ILE A 92 15.78 -6.60 8.20
C ILE A 92 14.62 -5.60 8.10
N GLU A 93 14.91 -4.30 8.22
CA GLU A 93 13.93 -3.24 8.10
C GLU A 93 13.58 -2.88 6.64
N SER A 94 14.34 -3.36 5.63
CA SER A 94 14.06 -3.05 4.22
C SER A 94 12.75 -3.68 3.77
N ASN A 95 11.85 -2.85 3.26
CA ASN A 95 10.59 -3.29 2.64
C ASN A 95 10.86 -4.10 1.37
N TYR A 96 11.83 -3.67 0.55
CA TYR A 96 12.28 -4.43 -0.61
C TYR A 96 12.88 -5.77 -0.21
N GLY A 97 13.79 -5.79 0.78
CA GLY A 97 14.42 -7.02 1.26
C GLY A 97 13.40 -8.04 1.75
N MET A 98 12.36 -7.59 2.45
CA MET A 98 11.25 -8.45 2.84
C MET A 98 10.49 -9.02 1.62
N ALA A 99 10.10 -8.16 0.68
CA ALA A 99 9.38 -8.60 -0.52
C ALA A 99 10.23 -9.54 -1.38
N LYS A 100 11.55 -9.30 -1.49
CA LYS A 100 12.48 -10.19 -2.19
C LYS A 100 12.44 -11.60 -1.60
N ARG A 101 12.65 -11.74 -0.29
CA ARG A 101 12.67 -13.05 0.41
C ARG A 101 11.32 -13.76 0.38
N LYS A 102 10.22 -13.02 0.50
CA LYS A 102 8.87 -13.61 0.66
C LYS A 102 8.15 -13.86 -0.66
N LEU A 103 8.47 -13.08 -1.70
CA LEU A 103 7.76 -13.11 -2.98
C LEU A 103 8.71 -13.32 -4.16
N PHE A 104 9.64 -12.40 -4.44
CA PHE A 104 10.34 -12.38 -5.74
C PHE A 104 11.25 -13.58 -5.97
N GLU A 105 11.90 -14.11 -4.95
CA GLU A 105 12.71 -15.33 -5.05
C GLU A 105 11.89 -16.61 -5.33
N LYS A 106 10.54 -16.51 -5.30
CA LYS A 106 9.64 -17.65 -5.40
C LYS A 106 8.71 -17.61 -6.61
N ILE A 107 8.69 -16.52 -7.34
CA ILE A 107 7.89 -16.33 -8.55
C ILE A 107 8.77 -16.09 -9.76
N ASN A 108 8.24 -16.40 -10.94
CA ASN A 108 8.95 -16.13 -12.19
C ASN A 108 8.61 -14.72 -12.69
N ILE A 109 9.41 -13.73 -12.26
CA ILE A 109 9.25 -12.32 -12.62
C ILE A 109 10.57 -11.81 -13.22
N PRO A 110 10.54 -11.04 -14.33
CA PRO A 110 11.73 -10.37 -14.85
C PRO A 110 12.23 -9.28 -13.89
N ASP A 111 13.54 -9.17 -13.69
CA ASP A 111 14.14 -8.18 -12.79
C ASP A 111 13.77 -6.73 -13.17
N TYR A 112 13.61 -6.45 -14.47
CA TYR A 112 13.21 -5.12 -14.96
C TYR A 112 11.76 -4.74 -14.64
N ASN A 113 10.96 -5.65 -14.08
CA ASN A 113 9.63 -5.38 -13.56
C ASN A 113 9.64 -5.01 -12.06
N ILE A 114 10.81 -5.02 -11.41
CA ILE A 114 10.95 -4.72 -9.99
C ILE A 114 11.62 -3.35 -9.82
N HIS A 115 10.83 -2.35 -9.52
CA HIS A 115 11.24 -0.95 -9.42
C HIS A 115 11.36 -0.55 -7.95
N ARG A 116 12.51 -0.89 -7.35
CA ARG A 116 12.72 -0.61 -5.93
C ARG A 116 13.21 0.81 -5.64
N ILE A 117 12.87 1.30 -4.48
CA ILE A 117 13.55 2.45 -3.87
C ILE A 117 14.91 1.95 -3.34
N ARG A 118 15.98 2.65 -3.68
CA ARG A 118 17.36 2.31 -3.29
C ARG A 118 17.67 2.96 -1.95
N GLY A 119 17.22 2.34 -0.86
CA GLY A 119 17.38 2.87 0.49
C GLY A 119 18.82 3.07 0.94
N GLU A 120 19.77 2.41 0.28
CA GLU A 120 21.22 2.54 0.49
C GLU A 120 21.85 3.78 -0.18
N SER A 121 21.12 4.47 -1.05
CA SER A 121 21.58 5.66 -1.76
C SER A 121 21.36 6.93 -0.94
N ASP A 122 21.90 8.07 -1.41
CA ASP A 122 21.53 9.36 -0.84
C ASP A 122 20.01 9.56 -0.96
N PRO A 123 19.31 9.88 0.13
CA PRO A 123 17.86 9.92 0.14
C PRO A 123 17.24 10.96 -0.80
N GLU A 124 17.89 12.12 -0.93
CA GLU A 124 17.37 13.22 -1.77
C GLU A 124 17.53 12.88 -3.27
N GLU A 125 18.71 12.35 -3.63
CA GLU A 125 18.99 11.90 -5.00
C GLU A 125 18.07 10.74 -5.39
N GLU A 126 17.86 9.78 -4.48
CA GLU A 126 17.01 8.63 -4.74
C GLU A 126 15.54 9.02 -4.85
N ALA A 127 15.03 9.94 -4.04
CA ALA A 127 13.68 10.45 -4.18
C ALA A 127 13.44 11.07 -5.56
N LEU A 128 14.43 11.81 -6.10
CA LEU A 128 14.38 12.38 -7.45
C LEU A 128 14.44 11.29 -8.53
N ARG A 129 15.39 10.34 -8.40
CA ARG A 129 15.51 9.21 -9.34
C ARG A 129 14.22 8.39 -9.40
N TYR A 130 13.68 8.04 -8.23
CA TYR A 130 12.48 7.23 -8.15
C TYR A 130 11.24 7.98 -8.66
N SER A 131 11.13 9.27 -8.36
CA SER A 131 10.09 10.14 -8.95
C SER A 131 10.11 10.12 -10.48
N LYS A 132 11.32 10.17 -11.07
CA LYS A 132 11.50 10.11 -12.53
C LYS A 132 11.12 8.73 -13.07
N GLU A 133 11.58 7.64 -12.46
CA GLU A 133 11.26 6.27 -12.86
C GLU A 133 9.76 6.03 -12.89
N ILE A 134 9.03 6.46 -11.84
CA ILE A 134 7.56 6.37 -11.78
C ILE A 134 6.92 7.18 -12.92
N SER A 135 7.40 8.40 -13.18
CA SER A 135 6.86 9.24 -14.26
C SER A 135 7.08 8.66 -15.65
N ASP A 136 8.22 8.00 -15.85
CA ASP A 136 8.58 7.42 -17.16
C ASP A 136 7.80 6.11 -17.44
N LEU A 137 7.48 5.33 -16.42
CA LEU A 137 6.94 3.98 -16.58
C LEU A 137 5.43 3.87 -16.31
N ILE A 138 4.87 4.76 -15.51
CA ILE A 138 3.47 4.68 -15.09
C ILE A 138 2.62 5.68 -15.88
N ARG A 139 1.44 5.21 -16.31
CA ARG A 139 0.44 6.08 -16.93
C ARG A 139 0.17 7.30 -16.06
N ASN A 140 -0.13 8.43 -16.70
CA ASN A 140 -0.45 9.67 -16.01
C ASN A 140 -1.96 9.97 -16.05
N ARG A 141 -2.50 10.51 -14.95
CA ARG A 141 -3.84 11.09 -14.87
C ARG A 141 -3.74 12.41 -14.10
N GLU A 142 -4.23 13.49 -14.67
CA GLU A 142 -4.26 14.81 -14.03
C GLU A 142 -2.89 15.31 -13.55
N GLY A 143 -1.82 14.95 -14.26
CA GLY A 143 -0.45 15.34 -13.91
C GLY A 143 0.27 14.43 -12.92
N PHE A 144 -0.39 13.37 -12.44
CA PHE A 144 0.19 12.42 -11.47
C PHE A 144 0.19 10.98 -11.98
N PRO A 145 1.19 10.16 -11.57
CA PRO A 145 1.23 8.74 -11.88
C PRO A 145 -0.02 8.00 -11.40
N LEU A 146 -0.52 7.09 -12.24
CA LEU A 146 -1.71 6.29 -12.01
C LEU A 146 -1.35 4.82 -11.79
N PHE A 147 -1.29 4.39 -10.55
CA PHE A 147 -1.16 2.98 -10.20
C PHE A 147 -2.48 2.23 -10.34
N ASP A 148 -2.44 0.98 -10.81
CA ASP A 148 -3.63 0.12 -10.83
C ASP A 148 -4.02 -0.31 -9.42
N LEU A 149 -3.03 -0.59 -8.54
CA LEU A 149 -3.23 -0.92 -7.13
C LEU A 149 -2.17 -0.29 -6.23
N PHE A 150 -2.60 0.30 -5.14
CA PHE A 150 -1.72 0.82 -4.09
C PHE A 150 -2.03 0.11 -2.76
N LEU A 151 -1.06 -0.65 -2.24
CA LEU A 151 -1.17 -1.27 -0.92
C LEU A 151 -0.66 -0.32 0.15
N LEU A 152 -1.42 -0.17 1.22
CA LEU A 152 -1.08 0.68 2.36
C LEU A 152 -1.24 -0.10 3.67
N GLY A 153 -0.33 0.16 4.60
CA GLY A 153 -0.49 -0.15 6.00
C GLY A 153 -1.03 1.05 6.78
N LEU A 154 -1.34 0.83 8.06
CA LEU A 154 -1.78 1.85 8.99
C LEU A 154 -0.89 1.80 10.24
N GLY A 155 -0.19 2.90 10.55
CA GLY A 155 0.57 3.04 11.78
C GLY A 155 -0.32 3.20 13.02
N ASP A 156 0.22 2.94 14.21
CA ASP A 156 -0.49 3.13 15.48
C ASP A 156 -0.78 4.61 15.76
N ASP A 157 -0.01 5.51 15.16
CA ASP A 157 -0.15 6.96 15.17
C ASP A 157 -0.96 7.53 14.00
N GLY A 158 -1.52 6.64 13.15
CA GLY A 158 -2.30 7.02 11.97
C GLY A 158 -1.49 7.40 10.74
N HIS A 159 -0.16 7.16 10.73
CA HIS A 159 0.63 7.31 9.51
C HIS A 159 0.29 6.25 8.47
N THR A 160 0.53 6.57 7.21
CA THR A 160 0.49 5.59 6.10
C THR A 160 1.62 5.88 5.13
N ALA A 161 2.15 4.85 4.45
CA ALA A 161 3.46 4.89 3.82
C ALA A 161 4.48 5.45 4.82
N SER A 162 5.26 6.48 4.47
CA SER A 162 6.04 7.24 5.46
C SER A 162 5.55 8.70 5.61
N ILE A 163 4.26 8.92 5.49
CA ILE A 163 3.59 10.20 5.79
C ILE A 163 3.15 10.18 7.24
N PHE A 164 3.90 10.84 8.13
CA PHE A 164 3.68 10.84 9.58
C PHE A 164 2.80 12.02 10.04
N PRO A 165 2.13 11.91 11.21
CA PRO A 165 1.55 13.07 11.88
C PRO A 165 2.63 14.17 12.04
N GLY A 166 2.26 15.42 11.71
CA GLY A 166 3.22 16.54 11.64
C GLY A 166 3.83 16.78 10.27
N ASN A 167 3.79 15.81 9.34
CA ASN A 167 4.28 15.95 7.97
C ASN A 167 3.15 15.92 6.93
N LEU A 168 2.01 16.53 7.26
CA LEU A 168 0.81 16.54 6.39
C LEU A 168 1.03 17.28 5.06
N ASN A 169 2.07 18.10 4.95
CA ASN A 169 2.51 18.72 3.70
C ASN A 169 2.81 17.69 2.59
N LEU A 170 3.26 16.50 2.95
CA LEU A 170 3.51 15.40 2.00
C LEU A 170 2.22 14.90 1.33
N LEU A 171 1.06 15.14 1.93
CA LEU A 171 -0.24 14.81 1.34
C LEU A 171 -0.59 15.70 0.14
N SER A 172 -0.14 16.94 0.16
CA SER A 172 -0.44 17.96 -0.87
C SER A 172 0.75 18.26 -1.80
N SER A 173 1.89 17.65 -1.56
CA SER A 173 3.09 17.84 -2.39
C SER A 173 2.81 17.57 -3.86
N VAL A 174 3.43 18.36 -4.73
CA VAL A 174 3.38 18.19 -6.20
C VAL A 174 4.45 17.25 -6.74
N LYS A 175 5.41 16.85 -5.89
CA LYS A 175 6.41 15.85 -6.24
C LYS A 175 5.80 14.45 -6.11
N ASN A 176 6.29 13.48 -6.87
CA ASN A 176 5.85 12.10 -6.75
C ASN A 176 6.39 11.41 -5.50
N CYS A 177 7.64 11.70 -5.16
CA CYS A 177 8.33 11.14 -3.99
C CYS A 177 9.05 12.24 -3.22
N GLU A 178 9.15 12.05 -1.91
CA GLU A 178 9.92 12.95 -1.01
C GLU A 178 10.60 12.16 0.09
N VAL A 179 11.62 12.79 0.69
CA VAL A 179 12.24 12.28 1.91
C VAL A 179 11.35 12.61 3.11
N ALA A 180 11.12 11.61 3.94
CA ALA A 180 10.42 11.74 5.21
C ALA A 180 11.38 11.35 6.37
N ILE A 181 11.13 11.90 7.55
CA ILE A 181 11.87 11.57 8.76
C ILE A 181 10.92 10.97 9.77
N HIS A 182 11.23 9.78 10.26
CA HIS A 182 10.44 9.14 11.30
C HIS A 182 10.50 9.96 12.60
N PRO A 183 9.35 10.35 13.20
CA PRO A 183 9.34 11.37 14.27
C PRO A 183 10.04 10.94 15.56
N ILE A 184 10.17 9.63 15.82
CA ILE A 184 10.78 9.09 17.04
C ILE A 184 12.22 8.64 16.79
N THR A 185 12.46 7.84 15.74
CA THR A 185 13.77 7.23 15.49
C THR A 185 14.69 8.12 14.68
N CYS A 186 14.19 9.22 14.11
CA CYS A 186 14.90 10.12 13.19
C CYS A 186 15.43 9.40 11.93
N GLN A 187 14.97 8.16 11.65
CA GLN A 187 15.35 7.43 10.47
C GLN A 187 14.79 8.12 9.23
N LYS A 188 15.65 8.37 8.26
CA LYS A 188 15.22 8.84 6.94
C LYS A 188 14.50 7.73 6.20
N ARG A 189 13.49 8.12 5.42
CA ARG A 189 12.69 7.27 4.55
C ARG A 189 12.41 7.99 3.25
N ILE A 190 12.14 7.25 2.21
CA ILE A 190 11.63 7.80 0.95
C ILE A 190 10.19 7.34 0.82
N THR A 191 9.28 8.26 0.49
CA THR A 191 7.85 7.98 0.42
C THR A 191 7.22 8.57 -0.85
N ILE A 192 6.30 7.83 -1.44
CA ILE A 192 5.36 8.38 -2.43
C ILE A 192 4.43 9.36 -1.70
N THR A 193 4.06 10.45 -2.38
CA THR A 193 3.26 11.54 -1.82
C THR A 193 1.75 11.25 -1.90
N GLY A 194 0.98 11.99 -1.10
CA GLY A 194 -0.46 11.76 -1.00
C GLY A 194 -1.22 11.97 -2.32
N LYS A 195 -0.78 12.91 -3.16
CA LYS A 195 -1.42 13.14 -4.48
C LYS A 195 -1.28 11.93 -5.40
N VAL A 196 -0.12 11.29 -5.42
CA VAL A 196 0.10 10.07 -6.21
C VAL A 196 -0.70 8.90 -5.64
N ILE A 197 -0.70 8.73 -4.30
CA ILE A 197 -1.48 7.68 -3.65
C ILE A 197 -2.98 7.84 -3.98
N ASN A 198 -3.51 9.05 -3.82
CA ASN A 198 -4.93 9.34 -4.04
C ASN A 198 -5.35 9.25 -5.52
N ASN A 199 -4.38 9.24 -6.46
CA ASN A 199 -4.62 9.09 -7.89
C ASN A 199 -4.75 7.61 -8.33
N ALA A 200 -4.41 6.65 -7.48
CA ALA A 200 -4.50 5.23 -7.81
C ALA A 200 -5.94 4.77 -8.09
N ASP A 201 -6.10 3.83 -9.01
CA ASP A 201 -7.40 3.23 -9.33
C ASP A 201 -7.96 2.42 -8.16
N LEU A 202 -7.09 1.66 -7.46
CA LEU A 202 -7.44 0.92 -6.26
C LEU A 202 -6.45 1.23 -5.14
N ILE A 203 -6.98 1.52 -3.96
CA ILE A 203 -6.19 1.70 -2.74
C ILE A 203 -6.68 0.66 -1.73
N TYR A 204 -5.79 -0.22 -1.28
CA TYR A 204 -6.08 -1.22 -0.28
C TYR A 204 -5.32 -0.91 1.01
N PHE A 205 -6.05 -0.60 2.07
CA PHE A 205 -5.49 -0.62 3.42
C PHE A 205 -5.55 -2.03 3.97
N LEU A 206 -4.42 -2.56 4.42
CA LEU A 206 -4.28 -3.87 5.04
C LEU A 206 -3.97 -3.65 6.52
N VAL A 207 -4.95 -3.89 7.39
CA VAL A 207 -4.84 -3.53 8.81
C VAL A 207 -5.29 -4.69 9.69
N THR A 208 -4.38 -5.16 10.54
CA THR A 208 -4.64 -6.30 11.43
C THR A 208 -4.23 -5.99 12.88
N GLY A 209 -4.93 -6.62 13.81
CA GLY A 209 -4.63 -6.66 15.23
C GLY A 209 -5.31 -5.57 16.04
N LYS A 210 -5.59 -5.92 17.29
CA LYS A 210 -6.36 -5.14 18.27
C LYS A 210 -5.80 -3.72 18.53
N LYS A 211 -4.48 -3.54 18.43
CA LYS A 211 -3.84 -2.24 18.62
C LYS A 211 -4.31 -1.20 17.59
N LYS A 212 -4.78 -1.65 16.43
CA LYS A 212 -5.28 -0.79 15.35
C LYS A 212 -6.74 -0.36 15.52
N ALA A 213 -7.51 -1.01 16.38
CA ALA A 213 -8.96 -0.81 16.50
C ALA A 213 -9.33 0.66 16.79
N LEU A 214 -8.62 1.31 17.71
CA LEU A 214 -8.89 2.72 18.05
C LEU A 214 -8.62 3.65 16.87
N ILE A 215 -7.48 3.52 16.21
CA ILE A 215 -7.09 4.38 15.10
C ILE A 215 -7.99 4.15 13.86
N VAL A 216 -8.40 2.90 13.63
CA VAL A 216 -9.37 2.56 12.58
C VAL A 216 -10.72 3.23 12.84
N ASP A 217 -11.23 3.13 14.07
CA ASP A 217 -12.50 3.74 14.47
C ASP A 217 -12.45 5.28 14.33
N GLU A 218 -11.36 5.91 14.78
CA GLU A 218 -11.16 7.34 14.68
C GLU A 218 -11.14 7.86 13.23
N ILE A 219 -10.43 7.17 12.35
CA ILE A 219 -10.39 7.49 10.90
C ILE A 219 -11.77 7.26 10.26
N PHE A 220 -12.46 6.21 10.66
CA PHE A 220 -13.78 5.90 10.12
C PHE A 220 -14.83 6.94 10.53
N LYS A 221 -14.87 7.34 11.79
CA LYS A 221 -15.80 8.33 12.32
C LYS A 221 -15.51 9.76 11.89
N LYS A 222 -14.35 10.02 11.28
CA LYS A 222 -13.89 11.36 10.87
C LYS A 222 -14.01 12.39 12.00
N THR A 223 -13.51 12.03 13.17
CA THR A 223 -13.51 12.91 14.35
C THR A 223 -12.60 14.12 14.13
N LYS A 224 -12.69 15.15 15.00
CA LYS A 224 -11.74 16.28 14.91
C LYS A 224 -10.28 15.86 15.10
N SER A 225 -10.03 14.84 15.92
CA SER A 225 -8.68 14.27 16.12
C SER A 225 -8.15 13.57 14.85
N SER A 226 -9.02 12.95 14.06
CA SER A 226 -8.61 12.28 12.82
C SER A 226 -7.99 13.24 11.80
N GLN A 227 -8.23 14.55 11.89
CA GLN A 227 -7.58 15.56 11.04
C GLN A 227 -6.06 15.65 11.23
N LYS A 228 -5.51 15.05 12.29
CA LYS A 228 -4.06 14.95 12.51
C LYS A 228 -3.46 13.66 11.92
N LEU A 229 -4.30 12.75 11.48
CA LEU A 229 -3.93 11.42 11.03
C LEU A 229 -3.77 11.38 9.51
N PRO A 230 -2.56 11.16 8.97
CA PRO A 230 -2.33 11.14 7.52
C PRO A 230 -3.25 10.17 6.77
N ALA A 231 -3.50 8.98 7.32
CA ALA A 231 -4.37 7.99 6.71
C ALA A 231 -5.82 8.47 6.51
N SER A 232 -6.30 9.46 7.29
CA SER A 232 -7.65 10.02 7.14
C SER A 232 -7.83 10.86 5.86
N TYR A 233 -6.72 11.30 5.26
CA TYR A 233 -6.69 12.08 4.01
C TYR A 233 -6.53 11.20 2.76
N ILE A 234 -6.35 9.91 2.95
CA ILE A 234 -6.26 9.00 1.82
C ILE A 234 -7.67 8.70 1.31
N VAL A 235 -7.88 9.07 0.06
CA VAL A 235 -9.12 8.87 -0.67
C VAL A 235 -8.78 8.47 -2.11
N SER A 236 -9.50 7.53 -2.70
CA SER A 236 -9.34 7.32 -4.14
C SER A 236 -10.18 8.38 -4.87
N LEU A 237 -9.50 9.26 -5.60
CA LEU A 237 -10.16 10.36 -6.31
C LEU A 237 -11.02 9.87 -7.49
N TYR A 238 -10.60 8.79 -8.14
CA TYR A 238 -11.19 8.32 -9.40
C TYR A 238 -11.56 6.83 -9.38
N GLY A 239 -11.15 6.11 -8.35
CA GLY A 239 -11.29 4.67 -8.25
C GLY A 239 -11.94 4.23 -6.94
N ARG A 240 -11.42 3.21 -6.28
CA ARG A 240 -11.97 2.66 -5.04
C ARG A 240 -10.93 2.60 -3.92
N LEU A 241 -11.37 2.85 -2.70
CA LEU A 241 -10.61 2.63 -1.48
C LEU A 241 -11.26 1.48 -0.70
N CYS A 242 -10.50 0.42 -0.44
CA CYS A 242 -10.96 -0.74 0.30
C CYS A 242 -10.15 -0.89 1.60
N LEU A 243 -10.84 -0.99 2.72
CA LEU A 243 -10.23 -1.36 3.99
C LEU A 243 -10.38 -2.87 4.17
N PHE A 244 -9.27 -3.57 4.25
CA PHE A 244 -9.22 -4.97 4.65
C PHE A 244 -8.77 -5.02 6.11
N LEU A 245 -9.65 -5.47 6.98
CA LEU A 245 -9.46 -5.54 8.42
C LEU A 245 -9.59 -6.99 8.87
N ASP A 246 -8.88 -7.36 9.93
CA ASP A 246 -9.29 -8.53 10.72
C ASP A 246 -10.34 -8.11 11.76
N GLU A 247 -11.00 -9.09 12.40
CA GLU A 247 -12.01 -8.83 13.44
C GLU A 247 -11.45 -7.99 14.59
N GLU A 248 -10.17 -8.15 14.92
CA GLU A 248 -9.53 -7.40 16.00
C GLU A 248 -9.38 -5.91 15.63
N ALA A 249 -8.88 -5.61 14.44
CA ALA A 249 -8.73 -4.23 13.97
C ALA A 249 -10.09 -3.56 13.72
N GLY A 250 -11.10 -4.31 13.32
CA GLY A 250 -12.46 -3.85 13.08
C GLY A 250 -13.37 -3.81 14.31
N SER A 251 -12.89 -4.24 15.48
CA SER A 251 -13.72 -4.53 16.67
C SER A 251 -14.49 -3.35 17.25
N LEU A 252 -14.11 -2.13 16.96
CA LEU A 252 -14.79 -0.90 17.43
C LEU A 252 -15.68 -0.25 16.35
N LEU A 253 -15.70 -0.80 15.13
CA LEU A 253 -16.56 -0.31 14.07
C LEU A 253 -18.01 -0.76 14.32
N ASN A 254 -18.91 0.21 14.53
CA ASN A 254 -20.36 -0.03 14.53
C ASN A 254 -20.84 -0.05 13.08
N LEU A 255 -20.90 -1.23 12.48
CA LEU A 255 -21.29 -1.42 11.07
C LEU A 255 -22.81 -1.70 10.90
N TYR A 256 -23.62 -1.47 11.96
CA TYR A 256 -25.08 -1.70 11.99
C TYR A 256 -25.84 -0.43 12.27
#